data_1b0a234e826d3c96b3e1a4d83049c97e
#
_entry.id   1b0a234e826d3c96b3e1a4d83049c97e
#
_cell.length_a   1.000
_cell.length_b   1.000
_cell.length_c   1.000
_cell.angle_alpha   90.00
_cell.angle_beta   90.00
_cell.angle_gamma   90.00
#
_symmetry.space_group_name_H-M   'P 1'
#
loop_
_entity.id
_entity.type
_entity.pdbx_description
1 polymer ?
#
loop_
_entity_poly.entity_id
_entity_poly.type
_entity_poly.pdbx_seq_one_letter_code
_entity_poly.pdbx_strand_id
1 'polypeptide(L)'
;MKTLAEALMKTENSNQGTDKNNQGLMCRCKKYIAYILLVMIIIGPIVSIIVLLVQRHQSFCPDDWIGFQDKCYYFSEKEGDWKSSKDNCTTAHADLTTIDTDKEMSFLSRYKCSSDHWIGLKMTKNQTGQWVNGNTFSKWFNVKGSEECAYLNDNGVGTARCYTERKWICRKNIH
;
A
#
# COMPACT_ATOMS: atom_id res chain seq x y z
N MET A 1 -9.26 46.99 75.92
CA MET A 1 -10.06 45.84 75.39
C MET A 1 -10.62 46.06 73.99
N LYS A 2 -10.49 47.24 73.40
CA LYS A 2 -11.01 47.50 72.01
C LYS A 2 -9.96 47.05 70.89
N THR A 3 -8.68 47.02 71.16
CA THR A 3 -7.64 46.75 70.19
C THR A 3 -7.50 45.28 69.77
N LEU A 4 -7.88 44.34 70.64
CA LEU A 4 -7.76 42.90 70.33
C LEU A 4 -8.91 42.40 69.44
N ALA A 5 -10.11 42.98 69.55
CA ALA A 5 -11.29 42.67 68.73
C ALA A 5 -11.10 43.13 67.27
N GLU A 6 -10.51 44.31 67.06
CA GLU A 6 -10.22 44.82 65.71
C GLU A 6 -9.14 44.00 64.99
N ALA A 7 -8.14 43.49 65.72
CA ALA A 7 -7.10 42.60 65.15
C ALA A 7 -7.64 41.27 64.72
N LEU A 8 -8.62 40.69 65.50
CA LEU A 8 -9.26 39.43 65.16
C LEU A 8 -10.21 39.53 63.96
N MET A 9 -11.01 40.61 63.85
CA MET A 9 -11.84 40.85 62.69
C MET A 9 -11.04 41.06 61.39
N LYS A 10 -9.79 41.64 61.47
CA LYS A 10 -8.94 41.84 60.32
C LYS A 10 -8.30 40.56 59.84
N THR A 11 -8.06 39.59 60.73
CA THR A 11 -7.53 38.27 60.39
C THR A 11 -8.58 37.36 59.76
N GLU A 12 -9.86 37.41 60.22
CA GLU A 12 -10.95 36.62 59.61
C GLU A 12 -11.26 37.11 58.20
N ASN A 13 -11.22 38.42 57.94
CA ASN A 13 -11.52 38.98 56.62
C ASN A 13 -10.42 38.73 55.57
N SER A 14 -9.16 38.50 55.98
CA SER A 14 -8.07 38.10 55.08
C SER A 14 -8.10 36.63 54.66
N ASN A 15 -8.68 35.73 55.51
CA ASN A 15 -8.81 34.31 55.21
C ASN A 15 -9.98 33.99 54.27
N GLN A 16 -11.05 34.81 54.26
CA GLN A 16 -12.17 34.61 53.33
C GLN A 16 -11.83 35.02 51.89
N GLY A 17 -10.87 35.91 51.66
CA GLY A 17 -10.45 36.34 50.31
C GLY A 17 -9.59 35.31 49.57
N THR A 18 -8.74 34.57 50.30
CA THR A 18 -7.90 33.53 49.74
C THR A 18 -8.64 32.22 49.37
N ASP A 19 -9.68 31.90 50.15
CA ASP A 19 -10.49 30.69 49.93
C ASP A 19 -11.39 30.82 48.68
N LYS A 20 -11.98 31.97 48.43
CA LYS A 20 -12.80 32.24 47.24
C LYS A 20 -11.96 32.21 45.94
N ASN A 21 -10.72 32.66 46.00
CA ASN A 21 -9.82 32.66 44.83
C ASN A 21 -9.33 31.24 44.50
N ASN A 22 -9.06 30.42 45.51
CA ASN A 22 -8.69 29.02 45.35
C ASN A 22 -9.85 28.16 44.84
N GLN A 23 -11.08 28.41 45.28
CA GLN A 23 -12.27 27.75 44.76
C GLN A 23 -12.57 28.08 43.30
N GLY A 24 -12.35 29.35 42.89
CA GLY A 24 -12.50 29.77 41.50
C GLY A 24 -11.45 29.11 40.56
N LEU A 25 -10.20 28.98 41.03
CA LEU A 25 -9.13 28.35 40.29
C LEU A 25 -9.32 26.83 40.15
N MET A 26 -9.73 26.15 41.24
CA MET A 26 -10.08 24.72 41.21
C MET A 26 -11.29 24.42 40.32
N CYS A 27 -12.30 25.29 40.28
CA CYS A 27 -13.44 25.12 39.41
C CYS A 27 -13.08 25.27 37.92
N ARG A 28 -12.18 26.20 37.58
CA ARG A 28 -11.64 26.36 36.21
C ARG A 28 -10.77 25.15 35.82
N CYS A 29 -9.88 24.65 36.68
CA CYS A 29 -9.12 23.45 36.44
C CYS A 29 -10.00 22.22 36.21
N LYS A 30 -11.03 22.01 37.00
CA LYS A 30 -11.99 20.88 36.83
C LYS A 30 -12.70 20.95 35.48
N LYS A 31 -13.16 22.14 35.05
CA LYS A 31 -13.75 22.32 33.70
C LYS A 31 -12.76 22.05 32.57
N TYR A 32 -11.50 22.47 32.71
CA TYR A 32 -10.45 22.24 31.71
C TYR A 32 -10.09 20.77 31.61
N ILE A 33 -9.96 20.08 32.74
CA ILE A 33 -9.73 18.63 32.81
C ILE A 33 -10.91 17.87 32.18
N ALA A 34 -12.15 18.24 32.49
CA ALA A 34 -13.32 17.63 31.87
C ALA A 34 -13.36 17.82 30.35
N TYR A 35 -12.99 19.00 29.86
CA TYR A 35 -12.90 19.29 28.45
C TYR A 35 -11.82 18.45 27.77
N ILE A 36 -10.61 18.34 28.37
CA ILE A 36 -9.53 17.49 27.86
C ILE A 36 -9.98 16.03 27.78
N LEU A 37 -10.61 15.50 28.82
CA LEU A 37 -11.11 14.13 28.85
C LEU A 37 -12.16 13.91 27.74
N LEU A 38 -13.05 14.85 27.51
CA LEU A 38 -14.07 14.78 26.47
C LEU A 38 -13.44 14.78 25.07
N VAL A 39 -12.43 15.63 24.86
CA VAL A 39 -11.64 15.66 23.60
C VAL A 39 -10.92 14.32 23.38
N MET A 40 -10.30 13.76 24.40
CA MET A 40 -9.62 12.45 24.29
C MET A 40 -10.59 11.31 23.98
N ILE A 41 -11.79 11.33 24.57
CA ILE A 41 -12.84 10.32 24.31
C ILE A 41 -13.35 10.41 22.86
N ILE A 42 -13.38 11.59 22.26
CA ILE A 42 -13.86 11.78 20.88
C ILE A 42 -12.74 11.53 19.87
N ILE A 43 -11.57 12.11 20.07
CA ILE A 43 -10.44 12.05 19.09
C ILE A 43 -9.78 10.67 19.11
N GLY A 44 -9.63 10.05 20.27
CA GLY A 44 -8.99 8.74 20.40
C GLY A 44 -9.63 7.66 19.51
N PRO A 45 -10.94 7.43 19.58
CA PRO A 45 -11.60 6.45 18.70
C PRO A 45 -11.50 6.82 17.22
N ILE A 46 -11.61 8.10 16.87
CA ILE A 46 -11.50 8.56 15.47
C ILE A 46 -10.11 8.23 14.90
N VAL A 47 -9.06 8.56 15.64
CA VAL A 47 -7.68 8.24 15.25
C VAL A 47 -7.48 6.73 15.14
N SER A 48 -8.00 5.95 16.09
CA SER A 48 -7.93 4.49 16.06
C SER A 48 -8.63 3.91 14.83
N ILE A 49 -9.81 4.42 14.48
CA ILE A 49 -10.54 3.99 13.28
C ILE A 49 -9.76 4.34 12.02
N ILE A 50 -9.21 5.55 11.93
CA ILE A 50 -8.39 5.98 10.80
C ILE A 50 -7.15 5.08 10.65
N VAL A 51 -6.45 4.78 11.74
CA VAL A 51 -5.28 3.88 11.74
C VAL A 51 -5.68 2.48 11.29
N LEU A 52 -6.78 1.92 11.78
CA LEU A 52 -7.29 0.62 11.37
C LEU A 52 -7.72 0.60 9.90
N LEU A 53 -8.33 1.67 9.39
CA LEU A 53 -8.69 1.79 7.97
C LEU A 53 -7.45 1.88 7.09
N VAL A 54 -6.44 2.66 7.49
CA VAL A 54 -5.17 2.76 6.77
C VAL A 54 -4.43 1.41 6.77
N GLN A 55 -4.42 0.68 7.89
CA GLN A 55 -3.81 -0.65 7.96
C GLN A 55 -4.55 -1.70 7.11
N ARG A 56 -5.88 -1.61 6.99
CA ARG A 56 -6.64 -2.49 6.09
C ARG A 56 -6.32 -2.28 4.61
N HIS A 57 -5.89 -1.07 4.22
CA HIS A 57 -5.45 -0.78 2.86
C HIS A 57 -4.01 -1.20 2.55
N GLN A 58 -3.25 -1.61 3.54
CA GLN A 58 -1.94 -2.22 3.33
C GLN A 58 -2.09 -3.74 3.13
N SER A 59 -2.69 -4.12 2.01
CA SER A 59 -2.58 -5.48 1.50
C SER A 59 -1.11 -5.68 1.10
N PHE A 60 -0.37 -6.46 1.87
CA PHE A 60 1.04 -6.73 1.61
C PHE A 60 1.18 -7.84 0.58
N CYS A 61 2.11 -7.67 -0.33
CA CYS A 61 2.56 -8.78 -1.14
C CYS A 61 3.29 -9.83 -0.27
N PRO A 62 3.25 -11.12 -0.64
CA PRO A 62 4.07 -12.13 0.01
C PRO A 62 5.55 -11.78 -0.04
N ASP A 63 6.35 -12.45 0.79
CA ASP A 63 7.80 -12.34 0.74
C ASP A 63 8.31 -12.62 -0.69
N ASP A 64 9.35 -11.93 -1.10
CA ASP A 64 9.95 -11.97 -2.45
C ASP A 64 9.07 -11.42 -3.59
N TRP A 65 7.86 -10.91 -3.29
CA TRP A 65 7.00 -10.26 -4.27
C TRP A 65 7.02 -8.75 -4.11
N ILE A 66 7.04 -8.03 -5.22
CA ILE A 66 7.09 -6.57 -5.25
C ILE A 66 5.69 -6.03 -5.52
N GLY A 67 5.19 -5.18 -4.62
CA GLY A 67 3.89 -4.52 -4.76
C GLY A 67 3.97 -3.33 -5.71
N PHE A 68 3.03 -3.26 -6.65
CA PHE A 68 2.81 -2.09 -7.49
C PHE A 68 1.32 -1.91 -7.75
N GLN A 69 0.77 -0.77 -7.33
CA GLN A 69 -0.68 -0.54 -7.32
C GLN A 69 -1.39 -1.64 -6.52
N ASP A 70 -2.42 -2.26 -7.07
CA ASP A 70 -3.21 -3.32 -6.42
C ASP A 70 -2.72 -4.73 -6.78
N LYS A 71 -1.45 -4.89 -7.16
CA LYS A 71 -0.88 -6.13 -7.69
C LYS A 71 0.46 -6.43 -7.07
N CYS A 72 0.77 -7.71 -6.95
CA CYS A 72 2.06 -8.24 -6.55
C CYS A 72 2.73 -8.93 -7.75
N TYR A 73 4.01 -8.66 -7.91
CA TYR A 73 4.84 -9.20 -8.99
C TYR A 73 6.02 -9.97 -8.43
N TYR A 74 6.25 -11.14 -8.99
CA TYR A 74 7.42 -11.97 -8.70
C TYR A 74 8.29 -12.06 -9.93
N PHE A 75 9.59 -11.75 -9.79
CA PHE A 75 10.60 -11.85 -10.83
C PHE A 75 11.44 -13.09 -10.56
N SER A 76 11.39 -14.09 -11.46
CA SER A 76 12.10 -15.34 -11.23
C SER A 76 13.62 -15.17 -11.29
N GLU A 77 14.31 -15.87 -10.42
CA GLU A 77 15.77 -16.05 -10.51
C GLU A 77 16.16 -17.14 -11.53
N LYS A 78 15.27 -18.12 -11.68
CA LYS A 78 15.46 -19.28 -12.56
C LYS A 78 14.99 -18.96 -13.98
N GLU A 79 15.48 -19.72 -14.94
CA GLU A 79 15.01 -19.70 -16.33
C GLU A 79 14.18 -20.95 -16.63
N GLY A 80 13.29 -20.83 -17.61
CA GLY A 80 12.44 -21.90 -18.08
C GLY A 80 11.75 -21.52 -19.39
N ASP A 81 11.14 -22.50 -20.04
CA ASP A 81 10.31 -22.27 -21.20
C ASP A 81 9.00 -21.55 -20.80
N TRP A 82 8.29 -21.02 -21.78
CA TRP A 82 7.07 -20.22 -21.52
C TRP A 82 6.00 -21.01 -20.78
N LYS A 83 5.84 -22.31 -21.13
CA LYS A 83 4.81 -23.17 -20.53
C LYS A 83 5.16 -23.48 -19.08
N SER A 84 6.38 -23.93 -18.81
CA SER A 84 6.84 -24.21 -17.45
C SER A 84 6.80 -22.96 -16.57
N SER A 85 7.14 -21.79 -17.12
CA SER A 85 7.05 -20.50 -16.45
C SER A 85 5.59 -20.17 -16.05
N LYS A 86 4.62 -20.39 -16.95
CA LYS A 86 3.20 -20.25 -16.66
C LYS A 86 2.76 -21.20 -15.55
N ASP A 87 3.15 -22.48 -15.64
CA ASP A 87 2.79 -23.51 -14.66
C ASP A 87 3.37 -23.15 -13.26
N ASN A 88 4.61 -22.62 -13.21
CA ASN A 88 5.23 -22.13 -11.97
C ASN A 88 4.43 -20.95 -11.35
N CYS A 89 4.00 -19.98 -12.16
CA CYS A 89 3.14 -18.90 -11.66
C CYS A 89 1.81 -19.46 -11.10
N THR A 90 1.18 -20.40 -11.81
CA THR A 90 -0.06 -21.03 -11.38
C THR A 90 0.09 -21.76 -10.03
N THR A 91 1.21 -22.43 -9.79
CA THR A 91 1.52 -23.07 -8.50
C THR A 91 1.60 -22.05 -7.35
N ALA A 92 2.00 -20.81 -7.64
CA ALA A 92 2.03 -19.72 -6.68
C ALA A 92 0.69 -18.95 -6.59
N HIS A 93 -0.40 -19.52 -7.12
CA HIS A 93 -1.72 -18.85 -7.24
C HIS A 93 -1.61 -17.49 -7.94
N ALA A 94 -0.87 -17.47 -9.03
CA ALA A 94 -0.63 -16.28 -9.85
C ALA A 94 -0.67 -16.64 -11.34
N ASP A 95 -0.67 -15.65 -12.20
CA ASP A 95 -0.52 -15.82 -13.64
C ASP A 95 0.81 -15.24 -14.14
N LEU A 96 1.28 -15.66 -15.31
CA LEU A 96 2.28 -14.89 -16.04
C LEU A 96 1.75 -13.46 -16.24
N THR A 97 2.58 -12.46 -16.00
CA THR A 97 2.13 -11.06 -15.96
C THR A 97 1.48 -10.63 -17.26
N THR A 98 0.34 -9.97 -17.16
CA THR A 98 -0.22 -9.13 -18.23
C THR A 98 0.25 -7.70 -17.99
N ILE A 99 0.24 -6.85 -19.01
CA ILE A 99 0.63 -5.44 -18.92
C ILE A 99 -0.56 -4.61 -19.34
N ASP A 100 -1.14 -3.88 -18.41
CA ASP A 100 -2.42 -3.19 -18.60
C ASP A 100 -2.24 -1.67 -18.82
N THR A 101 -1.10 -1.08 -18.38
CA THR A 101 -0.83 0.36 -18.44
C THR A 101 0.64 0.68 -18.72
N ASP A 102 0.92 1.89 -19.23
CA ASP A 102 2.29 2.42 -19.41
C ASP A 102 3.08 2.49 -18.09
N LYS A 103 2.40 2.78 -16.98
CA LYS A 103 3.03 2.82 -15.66
C LYS A 103 3.49 1.43 -15.23
N GLU A 104 2.68 0.41 -15.50
CA GLU A 104 3.01 -0.99 -15.24
C GLU A 104 4.18 -1.46 -16.15
N MET A 105 4.14 -1.13 -17.43
CA MET A 105 5.26 -1.38 -18.35
C MET A 105 6.57 -0.78 -17.83
N SER A 106 6.54 0.47 -17.42
CA SER A 106 7.71 1.19 -16.87
C SER A 106 8.22 0.58 -15.57
N PHE A 107 7.30 0.15 -14.70
CA PHE A 107 7.63 -0.57 -13.47
C PHE A 107 8.33 -1.90 -13.78
N LEU A 108 7.73 -2.74 -14.62
CA LEU A 108 8.27 -4.05 -14.99
C LEU A 108 9.64 -3.92 -15.66
N SER A 109 9.80 -2.98 -16.59
CA SER A 109 11.08 -2.71 -17.26
C SER A 109 12.19 -2.31 -16.30
N ARG A 110 11.86 -1.58 -15.25
CA ARG A 110 12.82 -1.17 -14.20
C ARG A 110 13.25 -2.34 -13.34
N TYR A 111 12.29 -3.16 -12.90
CA TYR A 111 12.55 -4.23 -11.93
C TYR A 111 13.09 -5.51 -12.54
N LYS A 112 12.85 -5.78 -13.83
CA LYS A 112 13.43 -6.95 -14.54
C LYS A 112 14.96 -6.89 -14.67
N CYS A 113 15.57 -5.73 -14.41
CA CYS A 113 16.97 -5.47 -14.67
C CYS A 113 17.33 -5.74 -16.15
N SER A 114 18.53 -6.29 -16.44
CA SER A 114 19.02 -6.53 -17.79
C SER A 114 18.57 -7.86 -18.41
N SER A 115 17.87 -8.72 -17.66
CA SER A 115 17.45 -10.05 -18.15
C SER A 115 16.14 -9.99 -18.92
N ASP A 116 15.98 -10.86 -19.92
CA ASP A 116 14.72 -11.06 -20.62
C ASP A 116 13.76 -11.90 -19.77
N HIS A 117 12.50 -11.50 -19.71
CA HIS A 117 11.50 -12.18 -18.89
C HIS A 117 10.24 -12.52 -19.68
N TRP A 118 9.78 -13.77 -19.62
CA TRP A 118 8.49 -14.17 -20.14
C TRP A 118 7.35 -13.39 -19.50
N ILE A 119 6.40 -12.99 -20.35
CA ILE A 119 5.13 -12.38 -19.94
C ILE A 119 3.97 -13.22 -20.48
N GLY A 120 2.78 -12.98 -19.96
CA GLY A 120 1.58 -13.76 -20.25
C GLY A 120 0.89 -13.43 -21.57
N LEU A 121 1.62 -13.05 -22.61
CA LEU A 121 1.09 -12.74 -23.93
C LEU A 121 1.51 -13.80 -24.95
N LYS A 122 0.56 -14.33 -25.69
CA LYS A 122 0.81 -15.15 -26.90
C LYS A 122 0.34 -14.43 -28.14
N MET A 123 1.16 -14.44 -29.18
CA MET A 123 0.89 -13.84 -30.48
C MET A 123 0.51 -14.92 -31.49
N THR A 124 -0.44 -14.62 -32.35
CA THR A 124 -0.80 -15.44 -33.50
C THR A 124 -0.02 -14.99 -34.74
N LYS A 125 -0.02 -15.82 -35.78
CA LYS A 125 0.60 -15.49 -37.09
C LYS A 125 0.05 -14.19 -37.70
N ASN A 126 -1.18 -13.80 -37.37
CA ASN A 126 -1.82 -12.59 -37.86
C ASN A 126 -1.55 -11.37 -36.95
N GLN A 127 -0.56 -11.46 -36.06
CA GLN A 127 -0.23 -10.42 -35.08
C GLN A 127 -1.40 -10.00 -34.18
N THR A 128 -2.35 -10.89 -33.96
CA THR A 128 -3.32 -10.77 -32.88
C THR A 128 -2.75 -11.46 -31.65
N GLY A 129 -2.92 -10.85 -30.50
CA GLY A 129 -2.40 -11.38 -29.23
C GLY A 129 -3.51 -11.75 -28.28
N GLN A 130 -3.23 -12.75 -27.45
CA GLN A 130 -4.11 -13.14 -26.35
C GLN A 130 -3.30 -13.26 -25.06
N TRP A 131 -3.81 -12.62 -24.03
CA TRP A 131 -3.28 -12.72 -22.68
C TRP A 131 -3.69 -14.04 -22.02
N VAL A 132 -2.89 -14.51 -21.05
CA VAL A 132 -3.16 -15.73 -20.28
C VAL A 132 -4.50 -15.70 -19.53
N ASN A 133 -5.02 -14.51 -19.23
CA ASN A 133 -6.35 -14.32 -18.62
C ASN A 133 -7.50 -14.38 -19.63
N GLY A 134 -7.24 -14.71 -20.90
CA GLY A 134 -8.24 -14.81 -21.96
C GLY A 134 -8.55 -13.51 -22.70
N ASN A 135 -8.07 -12.37 -22.24
CA ASN A 135 -8.33 -11.09 -22.89
C ASN A 135 -7.52 -10.95 -24.19
N THR A 136 -8.13 -10.32 -25.19
CA THR A 136 -7.44 -9.97 -26.44
C THR A 136 -6.47 -8.81 -26.19
N PHE A 137 -5.26 -8.91 -26.75
CA PHE A 137 -4.29 -7.83 -26.72
C PHE A 137 -4.74 -6.68 -27.61
N SER A 138 -4.93 -5.50 -27.05
CA SER A 138 -5.46 -4.30 -27.74
C SER A 138 -4.44 -3.55 -28.60
N LYS A 139 -3.19 -4.03 -28.69
CA LYS A 139 -2.07 -3.44 -29.46
C LYS A 139 -1.70 -2.01 -29.04
N TRP A 140 -1.89 -1.67 -27.76
CA TRP A 140 -1.54 -0.34 -27.26
C TRP A 140 -0.02 -0.09 -27.14
N PHE A 141 0.78 -1.17 -27.16
CA PHE A 141 2.23 -1.10 -27.34
C PHE A 141 2.67 -1.97 -28.52
N ASN A 142 3.88 -1.72 -29.02
CA ASN A 142 4.44 -2.48 -30.13
C ASN A 142 5.07 -3.77 -29.61
N VAL A 143 4.82 -4.88 -30.33
CA VAL A 143 5.43 -6.19 -30.09
C VAL A 143 6.33 -6.52 -31.28
N LYS A 144 7.62 -6.70 -31.01
CA LYS A 144 8.64 -6.97 -32.05
C LYS A 144 8.80 -8.48 -32.27
N GLY A 145 8.97 -8.89 -33.50
CA GLY A 145 9.20 -10.30 -33.88
C GLY A 145 7.94 -10.96 -34.45
N SER A 146 8.07 -12.22 -34.83
CA SER A 146 7.04 -13.02 -35.52
C SER A 146 6.75 -14.36 -34.84
N GLU A 147 7.35 -14.59 -33.69
CA GLU A 147 7.19 -15.83 -32.90
C GLU A 147 5.95 -15.76 -31.99
N GLU A 148 5.63 -16.87 -31.32
CA GLU A 148 4.38 -17.03 -30.57
C GLU A 148 4.43 -16.44 -29.15
N CYS A 149 5.50 -16.66 -28.40
CA CYS A 149 5.55 -16.33 -26.99
C CYS A 149 6.24 -15.00 -26.71
N ALA A 150 5.59 -14.11 -25.97
CA ALA A 150 6.10 -12.77 -25.71
C ALA A 150 6.96 -12.70 -24.43
N TYR A 151 7.98 -11.86 -24.50
CA TYR A 151 8.87 -11.54 -23.39
C TYR A 151 9.17 -10.05 -23.33
N LEU A 152 9.50 -9.57 -22.15
CA LEU A 152 9.93 -8.19 -21.89
C LEU A 152 11.45 -8.12 -21.86
N ASN A 153 12.03 -7.21 -22.65
CA ASN A 153 13.46 -6.91 -22.70
C ASN A 153 13.72 -5.40 -22.52
N ASP A 154 14.97 -4.96 -22.70
CA ASP A 154 15.33 -3.55 -22.53
C ASP A 154 14.77 -2.64 -23.64
N ASN A 155 14.38 -3.21 -24.78
CA ASN A 155 13.81 -2.51 -25.92
C ASN A 155 12.26 -2.59 -25.98
N GLY A 156 11.61 -3.07 -24.92
CA GLY A 156 10.18 -3.28 -24.83
C GLY A 156 9.79 -4.76 -24.95
N VAL A 157 8.69 -5.05 -25.65
CA VAL A 157 8.17 -6.42 -25.78
C VAL A 157 8.61 -7.02 -27.11
N GLY A 158 9.21 -8.21 -27.01
CA GLY A 158 9.56 -9.05 -28.16
C GLY A 158 8.87 -10.40 -28.12
N THR A 159 8.99 -11.18 -29.21
CA THR A 159 8.51 -12.56 -29.27
C THR A 159 9.64 -13.54 -29.56
N ALA A 160 9.52 -14.72 -29.04
CA ALA A 160 10.44 -15.83 -29.27
C ALA A 160 9.69 -17.17 -29.32
N ARG A 161 10.40 -18.20 -29.70
CA ARG A 161 9.90 -19.57 -29.65
C ARG A 161 9.63 -19.98 -28.21
N CYS A 162 8.46 -20.53 -27.92
CA CYS A 162 8.01 -20.82 -26.57
C CYS A 162 8.89 -21.78 -25.76
N TYR A 163 9.71 -22.59 -26.45
CA TYR A 163 10.64 -23.55 -25.82
C TYR A 163 12.02 -22.98 -25.46
N THR A 164 12.26 -21.69 -25.75
CA THR A 164 13.51 -21.05 -25.30
C THR A 164 13.42 -20.74 -23.80
N GLU A 165 14.57 -20.74 -23.14
CA GLU A 165 14.63 -20.48 -21.69
C GLU A 165 14.84 -19.00 -21.41
N ARG A 166 14.03 -18.47 -20.49
CA ARG A 166 14.14 -17.11 -19.96
C ARG A 166 13.64 -17.09 -18.54
N LYS A 167 14.01 -16.06 -17.80
CA LYS A 167 13.32 -15.69 -16.56
C LYS A 167 11.86 -15.35 -16.87
N TRP A 168 11.02 -15.24 -15.85
CA TRP A 168 9.62 -14.93 -16.03
C TRP A 168 9.10 -14.00 -14.93
N ILE A 169 7.98 -13.35 -15.19
CA ILE A 169 7.31 -12.48 -14.23
C ILE A 169 5.91 -13.04 -13.95
N CYS A 170 5.64 -13.36 -12.68
CA CYS A 170 4.28 -13.68 -12.23
C CYS A 170 3.58 -12.45 -11.70
N ARG A 171 2.24 -12.43 -11.79
CA ARG A 171 1.38 -11.40 -11.24
C ARG A 171 0.18 -12.00 -10.53
N LYS A 172 -0.19 -11.46 -9.40
CA LYS A 172 -1.47 -11.70 -8.73
C LYS A 172 -2.03 -10.41 -8.15
N ASN A 173 -3.35 -10.34 -8.02
CA ASN A 173 -4.00 -9.20 -7.36
C ASN A 173 -3.81 -9.29 -5.84
N ILE A 174 -3.75 -8.13 -5.21
CA ILE A 174 -3.81 -7.99 -3.76
C ILE A 174 -5.28 -8.09 -3.36
N HIS A 175 -5.60 -9.00 -2.46
CA HIS A 175 -6.94 -9.18 -1.89
C HIS A 175 -6.98 -8.73 -0.43
#